data_e190c9ca3dc6b4e68a43b225cac75ec4
#
_entry.id   e190c9ca3dc6b4e68a43b225cac75ec4
#
_cell.length_a   1.000
_cell.length_b   1.000
_cell.length_c   1.000
_cell.angle_alpha   90.00
_cell.angle_beta   90.00
_cell.angle_gamma   90.00
#
_symmetry.space_group_name_H-M   'P 1'
#
loop_
_entity.id
_entity.type
_entity.pdbx_description
1 polymer ?
#
loop_
_entity_poly.entity_id
_entity_poly.type
_entity_poly.pdbx_seq_one_letter_code
_entity_poly.pdbx_strand_id
1 'polypeptide(L)'
;MNTLKPKRKFGQNFLTDDNIAKEIVSYLSDDKTKTIIEVGPGKGILSNFLLKISNRKIKLVEIDKECIEYLKNKFANIEKHLINDDFLNIDLKAFKEPLSIIGNFPYNISSQ
;
A
#
# COMPACT_ATOMS: atom_id res chain seq x y z
N MET A 1 19.93 4.61 2.41
CA MET A 1 19.16 3.93 1.51
C MET A 1 17.96 4.64 1.21
N ASN A 2 17.40 4.22 0.30
CA ASN A 2 16.37 5.06 -0.13
C ASN A 2 15.29 4.29 -0.82
N THR A 3 14.30 3.95 -0.04
CA THR A 3 13.17 3.23 -0.58
C THR A 3 12.37 4.09 -1.54
N LEU A 4 12.62 5.39 -1.55
CA LEU A 4 11.93 6.25 -2.49
C LEU A 4 12.50 6.15 -3.88
N LYS A 5 13.69 5.61 -4.02
CA LYS A 5 14.25 5.38 -5.33
C LYS A 5 13.67 4.11 -5.91
N PRO A 6 13.20 4.16 -7.13
CA PRO A 6 12.70 2.95 -7.76
C PRO A 6 13.80 1.94 -7.95
N LYS A 7 13.52 0.71 -7.58
CA LYS A 7 14.49 -0.36 -7.72
C LYS A 7 14.34 -1.10 -9.00
N ARG A 8 13.16 -1.10 -9.56
CA ARG A 8 12.92 -1.80 -10.79
C ARG A 8 11.87 -1.05 -11.56
N LYS A 9 11.97 -1.17 -12.84
CA LYS A 9 11.17 -0.37 -13.74
C LYS A 9 9.70 -0.59 -13.59
N PHE A 10 9.31 -1.82 -13.41
CA PHE A 10 7.91 -2.13 -13.34
C PHE A 10 7.26 -1.44 -12.14
N GLY A 11 7.89 -1.61 -10.98
CA GLY A 11 7.36 -0.98 -9.78
C GLY A 11 7.38 0.53 -9.88
N GLN A 12 8.39 1.08 -10.52
CA GLN A 12 8.49 2.50 -10.69
C GLN A 12 7.34 3.04 -11.51
N ASN A 13 7.05 2.40 -12.64
CA ASN A 13 5.97 2.85 -13.51
C ASN A 13 4.63 2.77 -12.81
N PHE A 14 4.42 1.70 -12.10
CA PHE A 14 3.19 1.51 -11.36
C PHE A 14 2.97 2.63 -10.35
N LEU A 15 4.02 3.00 -9.63
CA LEU A 15 3.88 3.98 -8.56
C LEU A 15 3.77 5.41 -9.05
N THR A 16 4.08 5.67 -10.32
CA THR A 16 4.02 7.04 -10.83
C THR A 16 2.88 7.27 -11.80
N ASP A 17 2.10 6.25 -12.12
CA ASP A 17 1.02 6.39 -13.09
C ASP A 17 -0.33 6.38 -12.38
N ASP A 18 -0.93 7.57 -12.29
CA ASP A 18 -2.23 7.72 -11.63
C ASP A 18 -3.33 6.92 -12.31
N ASN A 19 -3.26 6.76 -13.61
CA ASN A 19 -4.29 6.02 -14.33
C ASN A 19 -4.26 4.54 -13.97
N ILE A 20 -3.05 3.99 -13.83
CA ILE A 20 -2.91 2.61 -13.41
C ILE A 20 -3.40 2.46 -11.97
N ALA A 21 -3.07 3.41 -11.12
CA ALA A 21 -3.52 3.37 -9.74
C ALA A 21 -5.05 3.39 -9.65
N LYS A 22 -5.68 4.23 -10.43
CA LYS A 22 -7.15 4.31 -10.46
C LYS A 22 -7.75 2.99 -10.92
N GLU A 23 -7.14 2.39 -11.91
CA GLU A 23 -7.64 1.13 -12.44
C GLU A 23 -7.58 0.02 -11.42
N ILE A 24 -6.45 -0.06 -10.70
CA ILE A 24 -6.29 -1.05 -9.66
C ILE A 24 -7.32 -0.87 -8.56
N VAL A 25 -7.52 0.36 -8.14
CA VAL A 25 -8.48 0.66 -7.08
C VAL A 25 -9.89 0.34 -7.53
N SER A 26 -10.17 0.53 -8.80
CA SER A 26 -11.48 0.18 -9.34
C SER A 26 -11.76 -1.32 -9.16
N TYR A 27 -10.77 -2.16 -9.41
CA TYR A 27 -10.94 -3.59 -9.15
C TYR A 27 -11.17 -3.87 -7.67
N LEU A 28 -10.38 -3.24 -6.82
CA LEU A 28 -10.46 -3.50 -5.39
C LEU A 28 -11.77 -3.03 -4.78
N SER A 29 -12.32 -1.94 -5.31
CA SER A 29 -13.57 -1.43 -4.76
C SER A 29 -14.77 -2.29 -5.13
N ASP A 30 -14.63 -3.10 -6.17
CA ASP A 30 -15.71 -3.98 -6.61
C ASP A 30 -15.65 -5.37 -5.98
N ASP A 31 -14.54 -5.72 -5.35
CA ASP A 31 -14.45 -7.05 -4.76
C ASP A 31 -15.05 -7.04 -3.36
N LYS A 32 -15.06 -8.20 -2.73
CA LYS A 32 -15.73 -8.37 -1.44
C LYS A 32 -14.76 -8.39 -0.27
N THR A 33 -13.56 -7.88 -0.46
CA THR A 33 -12.61 -7.88 0.63
C THR A 33 -13.05 -6.92 1.73
N LYS A 34 -12.69 -7.26 2.95
CA LYS A 34 -12.98 -6.41 4.11
C LYS A 34 -11.79 -5.55 4.47
N THR A 35 -10.59 -6.04 4.21
CA THR A 35 -9.36 -5.31 4.51
C THR A 35 -8.48 -5.29 3.28
N ILE A 36 -7.95 -4.12 2.95
CA ILE A 36 -7.01 -3.94 1.87
C ILE A 36 -5.69 -3.50 2.48
N ILE A 37 -4.63 -4.24 2.17
CA ILE A 37 -3.30 -3.95 2.71
C ILE A 37 -2.42 -3.55 1.54
N GLU A 38 -1.88 -2.33 1.60
CA GLU A 38 -0.90 -1.88 0.63
C GLU A 38 0.49 -2.05 1.23
N VAL A 39 1.38 -2.75 0.53
CA VAL A 39 2.75 -2.95 0.97
C VAL A 39 3.64 -2.00 0.22
N GLY A 40 4.44 -1.22 0.96
CA GLY A 40 5.37 -0.28 0.37
C GLY A 40 4.70 0.90 -0.31
N PRO A 41 3.85 1.64 0.39
CA PRO A 41 3.14 2.76 -0.23
C PRO A 41 4.05 3.88 -0.73
N GLY A 42 5.26 3.97 -0.21
CA GLY A 42 6.21 4.97 -0.68
C GLY A 42 5.66 6.37 -0.59
N LYS A 43 5.50 7.03 -1.72
CA LYS A 43 4.97 8.39 -1.76
C LYS A 43 3.46 8.46 -1.75
N GLY A 44 2.80 7.32 -1.72
CA GLY A 44 1.35 7.28 -1.51
C GLY A 44 0.51 7.52 -2.73
N ILE A 45 1.03 7.25 -3.92
CA ILE A 45 0.24 7.46 -5.13
C ILE A 45 -0.96 6.53 -5.15
N LEU A 46 -0.74 5.25 -4.94
CA LEU A 46 -1.84 4.29 -4.86
C LEU A 46 -2.68 4.54 -3.60
N SER A 47 -2.00 4.84 -2.50
CA SER A 47 -2.68 5.09 -1.22
C SER A 47 -3.72 6.20 -1.33
N ASN A 48 -3.41 7.24 -2.12
CA ASN A 48 -4.31 8.35 -2.30
C ASN A 48 -5.68 7.88 -2.78
N PHE A 49 -5.71 6.87 -3.64
CA PHE A 49 -6.97 6.35 -4.14
C PHE A 49 -7.57 5.30 -3.22
N LEU A 50 -6.72 4.47 -2.60
CA LEU A 50 -7.22 3.43 -1.68
C LEU A 50 -7.94 4.04 -0.49
N LEU A 51 -7.41 5.13 0.05
CA LEU A 51 -7.99 5.74 1.24
C LEU A 51 -9.39 6.29 1.01
N LYS A 52 -9.79 6.42 -0.23
CA LYS A 52 -11.12 6.90 -0.58
C LYS A 52 -12.16 5.79 -0.71
N ILE A 53 -11.73 4.55 -0.66
CA ILE A 53 -12.67 3.43 -0.72
C ILE A 53 -13.40 3.33 0.61
N SER A 54 -14.72 3.33 0.56
CA SER A 54 -15.51 3.26 1.78
C SER A 54 -15.81 1.81 2.18
N ASN A 55 -16.16 1.63 3.44
CA ASN A 55 -16.61 0.35 3.98
C ASN A 55 -15.54 -0.75 3.98
N ARG A 56 -14.28 -0.34 4.00
CA ARG A 56 -13.17 -1.27 4.07
C ARG A 56 -12.13 -0.75 5.04
N LYS A 57 -11.38 -1.66 5.61
CA LYS A 57 -10.21 -1.27 6.39
C LYS A 57 -9.03 -1.17 5.45
N ILE A 58 -8.33 -0.06 5.51
CA ILE A 58 -7.16 0.17 4.67
C ILE A 58 -5.94 0.22 5.57
N LYS A 59 -4.94 -0.61 5.28
CA LYS A 59 -3.69 -0.63 6.02
C LYS A 59 -2.53 -0.42 5.07
N LEU A 60 -1.59 0.42 5.46
CA LEU A 60 -0.42 0.76 4.66
C LEU A 60 0.80 0.30 5.43
N VAL A 61 1.46 -0.72 4.94
CA VAL A 61 2.61 -1.31 5.62
C VAL A 61 3.89 -0.77 4.97
N GLU A 62 4.65 0.00 5.71
CA GLU A 62 5.85 0.64 5.20
C GLU A 62 6.99 0.45 6.18
N ILE A 63 8.10 -0.08 5.69
CA ILE A 63 9.26 -0.35 6.51
C ILE A 63 10.14 0.89 6.70
N ASP A 64 10.11 1.80 5.75
CA ASP A 64 11.00 2.96 5.74
C ASP A 64 10.39 4.10 6.52
N LYS A 65 11.11 4.54 7.56
CA LYS A 65 10.59 5.61 8.42
C LYS A 65 10.46 6.94 7.70
N GLU A 66 11.30 7.18 6.70
CA GLU A 66 11.20 8.42 5.94
C GLU A 66 9.91 8.44 5.13
N CYS A 67 9.54 7.29 4.57
CA CYS A 67 8.27 7.21 3.85
C CYS A 67 7.09 7.39 4.80
N ILE A 68 7.18 6.83 6.00
CA ILE A 68 6.14 7.01 7.01
C ILE A 68 5.94 8.50 7.31
N GLU A 69 7.05 9.23 7.52
CA GLU A 69 6.95 10.66 7.80
C GLU A 69 6.40 11.43 6.60
N TYR A 70 6.83 11.04 5.41
CA TYR A 70 6.32 11.68 4.20
C TYR A 70 4.81 11.50 4.09
N LEU A 71 4.32 10.29 4.35
CA LEU A 71 2.90 10.01 4.26
C LEU A 71 2.11 10.76 5.31
N LYS A 72 2.65 10.86 6.52
CA LYS A 72 1.97 11.61 7.58
C LYS A 72 1.84 13.09 7.23
N ASN A 73 2.81 13.64 6.54
CA ASN A 73 2.75 15.03 6.13
C ASN A 73 1.84 15.24 4.94
N LYS A 74 1.71 14.23 4.10
CA LYS A 74 0.93 14.35 2.88
C LYS A 74 -0.56 14.14 3.13
N PHE A 75 -0.91 13.22 4.02
CA PHE A 75 -2.30 12.86 4.25
C PHE A 75 -2.69 13.12 5.70
N ALA A 76 -3.76 13.86 5.89
CA ALA A 76 -4.27 14.11 7.24
C ALA A 76 -4.84 12.83 7.84
N ASN A 77 -4.57 12.63 9.12
CA ASN A 77 -5.16 11.54 9.89
C ASN A 77 -4.83 10.16 9.35
N ILE A 78 -3.67 10.01 8.72
CA ILE A 78 -3.31 8.75 8.11
C ILE A 78 -2.75 7.75 9.13
N GLU A 79 -2.38 8.22 10.32
CA GLU A 79 -1.69 7.35 11.29
C GLU A 79 -2.44 6.08 11.61
N LYS A 80 -3.76 6.13 11.65
CA LYS A 80 -4.54 4.95 11.97
C LYS A 80 -4.45 3.86 10.90
N HIS A 81 -3.98 4.23 9.73
CA HIS A 81 -3.82 3.27 8.62
C HIS A 81 -2.40 2.75 8.50
N LEU A 82 -1.43 3.43 9.12
CA LEU A 82 -0.02 3.12 8.92
C LEU A 82 0.48 2.04 9.85
N ILE A 83 1.28 1.14 9.29
CA ILE A 83 2.01 0.14 10.06
C ILE A 83 3.47 0.25 9.64
N ASN A 84 4.31 0.71 10.55
CA ASN A 84 5.74 0.86 10.27
C ASN A 84 6.45 -0.44 10.62
N ASP A 85 6.47 -1.36 9.67
CA ASP A 85 7.06 -2.66 9.90
C ASP A 85 7.36 -3.31 8.56
N ASP A 86 8.12 -4.40 8.62
CA ASP A 86 8.35 -5.24 7.47
C ASP A 86 7.11 -6.11 7.27
N PHE A 87 6.62 -6.15 6.05
CA PHE A 87 5.43 -6.93 5.76
C PHE A 87 5.61 -8.40 6.17
N LEU A 88 6.82 -8.92 6.10
CA LEU A 88 7.07 -10.31 6.48
C LEU A 88 6.84 -10.57 7.97
N ASN A 89 6.79 -9.51 8.78
CA ASN A 89 6.52 -9.63 10.20
C ASN A 89 5.05 -9.47 10.54
N ILE A 90 4.21 -9.20 9.56
CA ILE A 90 2.80 -8.93 9.81
C ILE A 90 2.04 -10.23 9.97
N ASP A 91 1.21 -10.29 11.01
CA ASP A 91 0.32 -11.42 11.23
C ASP A 91 -0.99 -11.15 10.52
N LEU A 92 -1.19 -11.78 9.38
CA LEU A 92 -2.37 -11.53 8.57
C LEU A 92 -3.65 -11.97 9.27
N LYS A 93 -3.55 -12.85 10.24
CA LYS A 93 -4.73 -13.28 10.99
C LYS A 93 -5.31 -12.18 11.86
N ALA A 94 -4.54 -11.12 12.09
CA ALA A 94 -5.02 -10.01 12.88
C ALA A 94 -6.03 -9.15 12.13
N PHE A 95 -6.18 -9.34 10.83
CA PHE A 95 -7.05 -8.53 10.01
C PHE A 95 -8.29 -9.27 9.59
N LYS A 96 -9.36 -8.51 9.41
CA LYS A 96 -10.64 -9.09 9.03
C LYS A 96 -10.60 -9.58 7.59
N GLU A 97 -10.92 -10.84 7.42
CA GLU A 97 -10.97 -11.46 6.10
C GLU A 97 -12.32 -11.22 5.44
N PRO A 98 -12.37 -11.27 4.13
CA PRO A 98 -11.26 -11.55 3.19
C PRO A 98 -10.32 -10.38 3.03
N LEU A 99 -9.05 -10.67 2.69
CA LEU A 99 -8.01 -9.67 2.51
C LEU A 99 -7.63 -9.51 1.06
N SER A 100 -7.27 -8.29 0.69
CA SER A 100 -6.56 -8.03 -0.57
C SER A 100 -5.22 -7.39 -0.21
N ILE A 101 -4.16 -7.90 -0.82
CA ILE A 101 -2.81 -7.40 -0.57
C ILE A 101 -2.24 -6.91 -1.89
N ILE A 102 -1.83 -5.66 -1.91
CA ILE A 102 -1.33 -5.05 -3.14
C ILE A 102 -0.17 -4.15 -2.82
N GLY A 103 0.68 -3.89 -3.80
CA GLY A 103 1.72 -2.92 -3.62
C GLY A 103 2.98 -3.24 -4.36
N ASN A 104 4.00 -2.45 -4.05
CA ASN A 104 5.31 -2.58 -4.63
C ASN A 104 6.21 -3.29 -3.62
N PHE A 105 6.25 -4.60 -3.71
CA PHE A 105 6.99 -5.40 -2.76
C PHE A 105 8.48 -5.22 -2.94
N PRO A 106 9.22 -5.05 -1.83
CA PRO A 106 10.67 -4.94 -1.91
C PRO A 106 11.36 -6.27 -2.11
N TYR A 107 10.62 -7.37 -2.06
CA TYR A 107 11.17 -8.70 -2.23
C TYR A 107 10.80 -9.25 -3.57
N ASN A 108 11.56 -10.22 -4.03
CA ASN A 108 11.20 -10.92 -5.24
C ASN A 108 10.26 -12.07 -4.88
N ILE A 109 8.98 -11.81 -4.93
CA ILE A 109 7.99 -12.83 -4.61
C ILE A 109 7.12 -13.18 -5.81
N SER A 110 7.51 -12.74 -6.96
CA SER A 110 6.70 -12.96 -8.16
C SER A 110 6.58 -14.42 -8.53
N SER A 111 7.47 -15.23 -8.05
CA SER A 111 7.45 -16.66 -8.35
C SER A 111 6.54 -17.45 -7.43
N GLN A 112 5.99 -16.83 -6.45
CA GLN A 112 5.16 -17.51 -5.45
C GLN A 112 3.79 -17.91 -5.96
#